data_47a125d21254542ba96d9f0744d1c6f9
#
_entry.id   47a125d21254542ba96d9f0744d1c6f9
#
_cell.length_a   1.000
_cell.length_b   1.000
_cell.length_c   1.000
_cell.angle_alpha   90.00
_cell.angle_beta   90.00
_cell.angle_gamma   90.00
#
_symmetry.space_group_name_H-M   'P 1'
#
loop_
_entity.id
_entity.type
_entity.pdbx_description
1 polymer ?
#
loop_
_entity_poly.entity_id
_entity_poly.type
_entity_poly.pdbx_seq_one_letter_code
_entity_poly.pdbx_strand_id
1 'polypeptide(L)'
;NDMTVTIEHDGKKGLEAALNEPFDLIILDVMLPTMDGFEICRAIRKKKQTPIMIVSAKKEDIDKIRGLGLGADDYIIKPFSPNELVARAKAHMNRYQLLSNAEQPPQLLKINEIAVDTAAHKVFVLENEVIFTSKEYKLLVFLMEHPNRVWNKEELFESVWGFDALDTEVSTVVVHIKRIREKLKKANLSDSPIETLWGSGYRFNR
;
A
#
# COMPACT_ATOMS: atom_id res chain seq x y z
N ASN A 1 -13.15 -10.48 19.70
CA ASN A 1 -12.35 -10.40 18.49
C ASN A 1 -11.07 -11.20 18.72
N ASP A 2 -10.87 -12.26 17.95
CA ASP A 2 -9.76 -13.22 18.13
C ASP A 2 -8.45 -12.66 17.53
N MET A 3 -8.03 -11.50 17.99
CA MET A 3 -6.79 -10.84 17.59
C MET A 3 -5.84 -10.72 18.78
N THR A 4 -4.60 -11.13 18.60
CA THR A 4 -3.53 -10.86 19.57
C THR A 4 -2.98 -9.47 19.28
N VAL A 5 -2.83 -8.64 20.31
CA VAL A 5 -2.38 -7.26 20.18
C VAL A 5 -1.12 -7.04 20.99
N THR A 6 -0.07 -6.55 20.33
CA THR A 6 1.15 -6.02 20.97
C THR A 6 1.07 -4.50 20.97
N ILE A 7 1.30 -3.86 22.10
CA ILE A 7 1.23 -2.40 22.23
C ILE A 7 2.58 -1.85 22.65
N GLU A 8 3.08 -0.88 21.87
CA GLU A 8 4.27 -0.11 22.19
C GLU A 8 3.93 1.37 22.28
N HIS A 9 4.40 2.01 23.34
CA HIS A 9 4.16 3.44 23.59
C HIS A 9 5.34 4.33 23.16
N ASP A 10 6.45 3.72 22.80
CA ASP A 10 7.67 4.39 22.34
C ASP A 10 7.90 4.10 20.86
N GLY A 11 8.10 5.14 20.05
CA GLY A 11 8.21 4.99 18.61
C GLY A 11 9.40 4.14 18.16
N LYS A 12 10.56 4.21 18.85
CA LYS A 12 11.74 3.40 18.51
C LYS A 12 11.54 1.93 18.83
N LYS A 13 10.96 1.63 20.00
CA LYS A 13 10.62 0.26 20.38
C LYS A 13 9.54 -0.33 19.46
N GLY A 14 8.53 0.47 19.11
CA GLY A 14 7.51 0.07 18.14
C GLY A 14 8.10 -0.24 16.76
N LEU A 15 9.06 0.55 16.30
CA LEU A 15 9.79 0.27 15.06
C LEU A 15 10.60 -1.03 15.16
N GLU A 16 11.31 -1.24 16.27
CA GLU A 16 12.09 -2.45 16.50
C GLU A 16 11.22 -3.71 16.49
N ALA A 17 10.09 -3.70 17.22
CA ALA A 17 9.12 -4.78 17.21
C ALA A 17 8.56 -5.02 15.79
N ALA A 18 8.14 -3.95 15.11
CA ALA A 18 7.60 -4.04 13.76
C ALA A 18 8.57 -4.64 12.74
N LEU A 19 9.87 -4.44 12.91
CA LEU A 19 10.90 -5.01 12.02
C LEU A 19 11.29 -6.45 12.36
N ASN A 20 11.29 -6.81 13.64
CA ASN A 20 11.80 -8.09 14.10
C ASN A 20 10.73 -9.17 14.27
N GLU A 21 9.47 -8.78 14.50
CA GLU A 21 8.38 -9.71 14.73
C GLU A 21 7.43 -9.79 13.52
N PRO A 22 6.73 -10.93 13.34
CA PRO A 22 5.70 -11.05 12.33
C PRO A 22 4.38 -10.42 12.82
N PHE A 23 3.85 -9.48 12.06
CA PHE A 23 2.53 -8.89 12.29
C PHE A 23 1.70 -8.96 11.01
N ASP A 24 0.40 -9.24 11.16
CA ASP A 24 -0.57 -9.22 10.06
C ASP A 24 -1.02 -7.79 9.72
N LEU A 25 -0.92 -6.87 10.68
CA LEU A 25 -1.26 -5.46 10.55
C LEU A 25 -0.48 -4.64 11.58
N ILE A 26 -0.07 -3.45 11.20
CA ILE A 26 0.55 -2.46 12.08
C ILE A 26 -0.33 -1.21 12.12
N ILE A 27 -0.72 -0.76 13.32
CA ILE A 27 -1.46 0.48 13.53
C ILE A 27 -0.50 1.48 14.16
N LEU A 28 -0.30 2.63 13.51
CA LEU A 28 0.63 3.67 13.92
C LEU A 28 -0.11 4.96 14.28
N ASP A 29 0.10 5.44 15.50
CA ASP A 29 -0.21 6.84 15.81
C ASP A 29 0.86 7.74 15.20
N VAL A 30 0.46 8.88 14.66
CA VAL A 30 1.41 9.89 14.17
C VAL A 30 2.17 10.51 15.35
N MET A 31 1.48 10.77 16.45
CA MET A 31 2.02 11.49 17.60
C MET A 31 2.60 10.52 18.64
N LEU A 32 3.72 9.90 18.32
CA LEU A 32 4.45 9.02 19.24
C LEU A 32 5.68 9.73 19.84
N PRO A 33 6.04 9.40 21.10
CA PRO A 33 7.31 9.84 21.65
C PRO A 33 8.51 9.24 20.87
N THR A 34 9.62 9.91 20.93
CA THR A 34 10.93 9.51 20.38
C THR A 34 11.03 9.42 18.87
N MET A 35 9.98 9.00 18.15
CA MET A 35 9.97 8.90 16.69
C MET A 35 8.54 9.09 16.15
N ASP A 36 8.39 9.93 15.16
CA ASP A 36 7.10 10.22 14.48
C ASP A 36 6.58 8.98 13.72
N GLY A 37 5.27 8.75 13.76
CA GLY A 37 4.64 7.60 13.08
C GLY A 37 4.87 7.59 11.57
N PHE A 38 5.03 8.74 10.93
CA PHE A 38 5.39 8.81 9.51
C PHE A 38 6.83 8.31 9.24
N GLU A 39 7.76 8.61 10.14
CA GLU A 39 9.14 8.11 10.05
C GLU A 39 9.18 6.61 10.26
N ILE A 40 8.41 6.08 11.22
CA ILE A 40 8.24 4.65 11.48
C ILE A 40 7.67 3.96 10.23
N CYS A 41 6.58 4.48 9.67
CA CYS A 41 5.97 3.95 8.45
C CYS A 41 6.99 3.86 7.32
N ARG A 42 7.74 4.94 7.07
CA ARG A 42 8.79 5.00 6.06
C ARG A 42 9.91 3.97 6.30
N ALA A 43 10.30 3.77 7.57
CA ALA A 43 11.35 2.81 7.93
C ALA A 43 10.89 1.36 7.70
N ILE A 44 9.66 1.01 8.12
CA ILE A 44 9.07 -0.31 7.90
C ILE A 44 8.98 -0.62 6.41
N ARG A 45 8.49 0.34 5.60
CA ARG A 45 8.30 0.16 4.15
C ARG A 45 9.57 -0.09 3.36
N LYS A 46 10.73 0.19 3.91
CA LYS A 46 12.01 -0.21 3.30
C LYS A 46 12.28 -1.70 3.39
N LYS A 47 11.61 -2.43 4.31
CA LYS A 47 11.93 -3.82 4.63
C LYS A 47 10.72 -4.76 4.60
N LYS A 48 9.50 -4.27 4.84
CA LYS A 48 8.29 -5.11 4.98
C LYS A 48 7.11 -4.54 4.19
N GLN A 49 6.24 -5.46 3.75
CA GLN A 49 4.97 -5.16 3.05
C GLN A 49 3.75 -5.30 3.96
N THR A 50 3.94 -5.65 5.24
CA THR A 50 2.86 -5.75 6.22
C THR A 50 1.93 -4.53 6.15
N PRO A 51 0.61 -4.67 6.09
CA PRO A 51 -0.31 -3.54 6.04
C PRO A 51 -0.07 -2.56 7.20
N ILE A 52 -0.06 -1.28 6.89
CA ILE A 52 0.09 -0.20 7.88
C ILE A 52 -1.11 0.72 7.81
N MET A 53 -1.78 0.88 8.93
CA MET A 53 -2.86 1.84 9.12
C MET A 53 -2.37 2.98 10.02
N ILE A 54 -2.45 4.21 9.56
CA ILE A 54 -2.10 5.40 10.34
C ILE A 54 -3.34 5.92 11.06
N VAL A 55 -3.17 6.26 12.33
CA VAL A 55 -4.21 6.87 13.16
C VAL A 55 -3.73 8.24 13.63
N SER A 56 -4.51 9.29 13.43
CA SER A 56 -4.06 10.65 13.76
C SER A 56 -5.20 11.59 14.14
N ALA A 57 -4.90 12.56 15.00
CA ALA A 57 -5.78 13.71 15.25
C ALA A 57 -5.71 14.79 14.16
N LYS A 58 -4.73 14.69 13.26
CA LYS A 58 -4.53 15.64 12.16
C LYS A 58 -5.56 15.39 11.06
N LYS A 59 -6.32 16.44 10.75
CA LYS A 59 -7.42 16.40 9.76
C LYS A 59 -7.03 16.97 8.40
N GLU A 60 -5.85 17.56 8.27
CA GLU A 60 -5.43 18.19 7.04
C GLU A 60 -5.18 17.15 5.94
N ASP A 61 -5.68 17.41 4.74
CA ASP A 61 -5.51 16.54 3.59
C ASP A 61 -4.04 16.31 3.24
N ILE A 62 -3.20 17.31 3.51
CA ILE A 62 -1.74 17.21 3.36
C ILE A 62 -1.15 16.10 4.22
N ASP A 63 -1.61 15.91 5.46
CA ASP A 63 -1.11 14.86 6.34
C ASP A 63 -1.61 13.47 5.90
N LYS A 64 -2.85 13.36 5.39
CA LYS A 64 -3.36 12.12 4.79
C LYS A 64 -2.55 11.75 3.53
N ILE A 65 -2.37 12.69 2.61
CA ILE A 65 -1.59 12.51 1.39
C ILE A 65 -0.15 12.12 1.75
N ARG A 66 0.43 12.74 2.77
CA ARG A 66 1.78 12.39 3.28
C ARG A 66 1.84 10.97 3.81
N GLY A 67 0.90 10.55 4.68
CA GLY A 67 0.86 9.20 5.24
C GLY A 67 0.75 8.13 4.17
N LEU A 68 -0.20 8.26 3.26
CA LEU A 68 -0.39 7.36 2.12
C LEU A 68 0.80 7.41 1.16
N GLY A 69 1.34 8.59 0.91
CA GLY A 69 2.54 8.78 0.11
C GLY A 69 3.81 8.15 0.72
N LEU A 70 3.87 7.94 2.02
CA LEU A 70 4.96 7.22 2.71
C LEU A 70 4.74 5.70 2.73
N GLY A 71 3.60 5.23 2.23
CA GLY A 71 3.31 3.82 2.06
C GLY A 71 2.33 3.24 3.09
N ALA A 72 1.59 4.05 3.82
CA ALA A 72 0.46 3.56 4.60
C ALA A 72 -0.63 3.04 3.66
N ASP A 73 -1.32 1.99 4.09
CA ASP A 73 -2.43 1.37 3.34
C ASP A 73 -3.76 2.04 3.66
N ASP A 74 -3.87 2.66 4.86
CA ASP A 74 -5.05 3.37 5.32
C ASP A 74 -4.70 4.48 6.30
N TYR A 75 -5.64 5.43 6.47
CA TYR A 75 -5.49 6.58 7.38
C TYR A 75 -6.82 6.85 8.07
N ILE A 76 -6.84 6.79 9.41
CA ILE A 76 -8.02 7.05 10.24
C ILE A 76 -7.83 8.32 11.05
N ILE A 77 -8.84 9.18 11.03
CA ILE A 77 -8.85 10.42 11.80
C ILE A 77 -9.47 10.17 13.18
N LYS A 78 -8.82 10.66 14.24
CA LYS A 78 -9.40 10.72 15.61
C LYS A 78 -10.39 11.88 15.71
N PRO A 79 -11.54 11.71 16.41
CA PRO A 79 -12.01 10.49 17.07
C PRO A 79 -12.63 9.50 16.08
N PHE A 80 -12.39 8.21 16.27
CA PHE A 80 -12.97 7.11 15.49
C PHE A 80 -13.74 6.16 16.41
N SER A 81 -14.67 5.41 15.85
CA SER A 81 -15.37 4.34 16.54
C SER A 81 -14.46 3.11 16.69
N PRO A 82 -14.39 2.45 17.87
CA PRO A 82 -13.68 1.18 18.02
C PRO A 82 -14.13 0.13 16.99
N ASN A 83 -15.41 0.10 16.65
CA ASN A 83 -15.95 -0.82 15.64
C ASN A 83 -15.42 -0.52 14.24
N GLU A 84 -15.25 0.75 13.90
CA GLU A 84 -14.65 1.18 12.64
C GLU A 84 -13.20 0.71 12.54
N LEU A 85 -12.40 0.98 13.58
CA LEU A 85 -11.00 0.53 13.61
C LEU A 85 -10.89 -0.99 13.43
N VAL A 86 -11.72 -1.76 14.16
CA VAL A 86 -11.73 -3.23 14.07
C VAL A 86 -12.18 -3.70 12.69
N ALA A 87 -13.20 -3.09 12.10
CA ALA A 87 -13.68 -3.47 10.77
C ALA A 87 -12.61 -3.24 9.70
N ARG A 88 -11.94 -2.10 9.71
CA ARG A 88 -10.84 -1.77 8.80
C ARG A 88 -9.63 -2.69 9.02
N ALA A 89 -9.24 -2.93 10.28
CA ALA A 89 -8.16 -3.85 10.62
C ALA A 89 -8.42 -5.25 10.07
N LYS A 90 -9.62 -5.80 10.28
CA LYS A 90 -10.01 -7.10 9.73
C LYS A 90 -9.97 -7.13 8.21
N ALA A 91 -10.45 -6.10 7.54
CA ALA A 91 -10.43 -6.01 6.09
C ALA A 91 -8.99 -6.05 5.54
N HIS A 92 -8.07 -5.29 6.16
CA HIS A 92 -6.66 -5.29 5.77
C HIS A 92 -5.97 -6.62 6.06
N MET A 93 -6.19 -7.22 7.25
CA MET A 93 -5.60 -8.52 7.61
C MET A 93 -6.11 -9.64 6.71
N ASN A 94 -7.42 -9.77 6.52
CA ASN A 94 -8.00 -10.80 5.66
C ASN A 94 -7.46 -10.70 4.23
N ARG A 95 -7.36 -9.49 3.73
CA ARG A 95 -6.82 -9.24 2.39
C ARG A 95 -5.33 -9.61 2.31
N TYR A 96 -4.56 -9.32 3.33
CA TYR A 96 -3.14 -9.69 3.41
C TYR A 96 -2.97 -11.20 3.48
N GLN A 97 -3.78 -11.89 4.30
CA GLN A 97 -3.76 -13.36 4.44
C GLN A 97 -4.23 -14.08 3.17
N LEU A 98 -5.31 -13.61 2.52
CA LEU A 98 -5.75 -14.17 1.23
C LEU A 98 -4.65 -14.07 0.17
N LEU A 99 -3.87 -13.01 0.22
CA LEU A 99 -2.77 -12.78 -0.68
C LEU A 99 -1.52 -13.60 -0.29
N SER A 100 -1.32 -13.92 0.99
CA SER A 100 -0.19 -14.70 1.50
C SER A 100 -0.43 -16.22 1.45
N ASN A 101 -1.69 -16.66 1.51
CA ASN A 101 -2.08 -18.09 1.57
C ASN A 101 -2.52 -18.68 0.24
N ALA A 102 -2.39 -17.94 -0.86
CA ALA A 102 -2.72 -18.48 -2.17
C ALA A 102 -1.70 -19.56 -2.59
N GLU A 103 -1.94 -20.81 -2.21
CA GLU A 103 -1.37 -22.01 -2.85
C GLU A 103 -1.93 -22.14 -4.29
N GLN A 104 -1.76 -21.11 -5.11
CA GLN A 104 -1.96 -21.23 -6.54
C GLN A 104 -0.59 -21.43 -7.19
N PRO A 105 -0.53 -22.26 -8.27
CA PRO A 105 0.71 -22.36 -9.02
C PRO A 105 1.16 -20.96 -9.43
N PRO A 106 2.46 -20.67 -9.43
CA PRO A 106 2.98 -19.33 -9.66
C PRO A 106 2.43 -18.78 -10.97
N GLN A 107 1.48 -17.87 -10.86
CA GLN A 107 0.94 -17.17 -12.01
C GLN A 107 1.85 -15.98 -12.28
N LEU A 108 2.85 -16.22 -13.12
CA LEU A 108 3.81 -15.20 -13.50
C LEU A 108 3.15 -14.26 -14.51
N LEU A 109 2.68 -13.11 -14.04
CA LEU A 109 2.23 -12.03 -14.91
C LEU A 109 3.47 -11.25 -15.40
N LYS A 110 3.83 -11.43 -16.67
CA LYS A 110 5.00 -10.76 -17.24
C LYS A 110 4.59 -9.86 -18.41
N ILE A 111 4.97 -8.60 -18.33
CA ILE A 111 4.84 -7.64 -19.43
C ILE A 111 6.17 -6.89 -19.54
N ASN A 112 6.80 -6.97 -20.68
CA ASN A 112 8.11 -6.39 -20.95
C ASN A 112 9.13 -6.80 -19.85
N GLU A 113 9.78 -5.84 -19.22
CA GLU A 113 10.79 -6.05 -18.18
C GLU A 113 10.20 -6.22 -16.75
N ILE A 114 8.86 -6.18 -16.61
CA ILE A 114 8.19 -6.34 -15.33
C ILE A 114 7.58 -7.73 -15.23
N ALA A 115 7.95 -8.46 -14.18
CA ALA A 115 7.38 -9.75 -13.85
C ALA A 115 6.80 -9.70 -12.43
N VAL A 116 5.58 -10.20 -12.27
CA VAL A 116 4.91 -10.29 -10.98
C VAL A 116 4.63 -11.75 -10.68
N ASP A 117 5.20 -12.24 -9.60
CA ASP A 117 4.79 -13.50 -8.98
C ASP A 117 3.58 -13.20 -8.09
N THR A 118 2.39 -13.55 -8.58
CA THR A 118 1.15 -13.26 -7.87
C THR A 118 0.95 -14.14 -6.65
N ALA A 119 1.55 -15.34 -6.62
CA ALA A 119 1.50 -16.24 -5.47
C ALA A 119 2.43 -15.77 -4.34
N ALA A 120 3.66 -15.35 -4.68
CA ALA A 120 4.62 -14.85 -3.70
C ALA A 120 4.46 -13.34 -3.41
N HIS A 121 3.56 -12.63 -4.11
CA HIS A 121 3.41 -11.17 -4.02
C HIS A 121 4.70 -10.39 -4.28
N LYS A 122 5.52 -10.88 -5.21
CA LYS A 122 6.79 -10.28 -5.55
C LYS A 122 6.73 -9.63 -6.93
N VAL A 123 7.37 -8.49 -7.05
CA VAL A 123 7.55 -7.79 -8.33
C VAL A 123 9.02 -7.74 -8.66
N PHE A 124 9.35 -8.12 -9.87
CA PHE A 124 10.70 -8.07 -10.42
C PHE A 124 10.73 -7.11 -11.61
N VAL A 125 11.73 -6.27 -11.65
CA VAL A 125 12.02 -5.36 -12.76
C VAL A 125 13.44 -5.64 -13.23
N LEU A 126 13.62 -6.01 -14.49
CA LEU A 126 14.93 -6.45 -15.00
C LEU A 126 15.58 -7.50 -14.08
N GLU A 127 14.77 -8.47 -13.62
CA GLU A 127 15.15 -9.57 -12.69
C GLU A 127 15.49 -9.15 -11.25
N ASN A 128 15.48 -7.86 -10.93
CA ASN A 128 15.69 -7.36 -9.59
C ASN A 128 14.37 -7.23 -8.83
N GLU A 129 14.31 -7.75 -7.60
CA GLU A 129 13.12 -7.62 -6.75
C GLU A 129 12.92 -6.16 -6.34
N VAL A 130 11.70 -5.64 -6.55
CA VAL A 130 11.29 -4.28 -6.19
C VAL A 130 10.16 -4.34 -5.19
N ILE A 131 10.37 -3.74 -4.02
CA ILE A 131 9.40 -3.76 -2.92
C ILE A 131 8.33 -2.69 -3.14
N PHE A 132 7.08 -3.13 -3.27
CA PHE A 132 5.89 -2.29 -3.34
C PHE A 132 5.09 -2.40 -2.03
N THR A 133 4.35 -1.34 -1.68
CA THR A 133 3.34 -1.45 -0.62
C THR A 133 2.14 -2.25 -1.13
N SER A 134 1.29 -2.72 -0.23
CA SER A 134 0.11 -3.51 -0.57
C SER A 134 -0.79 -2.82 -1.61
N LYS A 135 -1.03 -1.51 -1.48
CA LYS A 135 -1.85 -0.74 -2.44
C LYS A 135 -1.12 -0.45 -3.76
N GLU A 136 0.18 -0.14 -3.70
CA GLU A 136 0.99 0.01 -4.92
C GLU A 136 1.05 -1.30 -5.72
N TYR A 137 1.25 -2.43 -5.04
CA TYR A 137 1.24 -3.76 -5.65
C TYR A 137 -0.08 -4.03 -6.36
N LYS A 138 -1.22 -3.87 -5.66
CA LYS A 138 -2.54 -4.10 -6.25
C LYS A 138 -2.84 -3.21 -7.44
N LEU A 139 -2.48 -1.93 -7.33
CA LEU A 139 -2.69 -0.98 -8.42
C LEU A 139 -1.84 -1.34 -9.64
N LEU A 140 -0.58 -1.75 -9.42
CA LEU A 140 0.30 -2.21 -10.50
C LEU A 140 -0.24 -3.48 -11.15
N VAL A 141 -0.60 -4.51 -10.36
CA VAL A 141 -1.15 -5.77 -10.86
C VAL A 141 -2.43 -5.54 -11.62
N PHE A 142 -3.37 -4.78 -11.07
CA PHE A 142 -4.63 -4.45 -11.73
C PHE A 142 -4.40 -3.81 -13.11
N LEU A 143 -3.49 -2.86 -13.20
CA LEU A 143 -3.16 -2.20 -14.46
C LEU A 143 -2.46 -3.16 -15.44
N MET A 144 -1.61 -4.07 -14.97
CA MET A 144 -0.94 -5.09 -15.78
C MET A 144 -1.90 -6.17 -16.26
N GLU A 145 -2.92 -6.54 -15.50
CA GLU A 145 -3.97 -7.48 -15.91
C GLU A 145 -4.89 -6.90 -17.01
N HIS A 146 -4.93 -5.56 -17.12
CA HIS A 146 -5.76 -4.85 -18.09
C HIS A 146 -4.93 -3.90 -18.97
N PRO A 147 -3.95 -4.43 -19.72
CA PRO A 147 -3.05 -3.59 -20.50
C PRO A 147 -3.79 -2.87 -21.64
N ASN A 148 -3.28 -1.69 -22.00
CA ASN A 148 -3.80 -0.83 -23.06
C ASN A 148 -5.23 -0.26 -22.81
N ARG A 149 -5.86 -0.58 -21.69
CA ARG A 149 -7.14 0.02 -21.29
C ARG A 149 -6.89 1.27 -20.44
N VAL A 150 -7.67 2.31 -20.73
CA VAL A 150 -7.69 3.55 -19.93
C VAL A 150 -8.65 3.37 -18.77
N TRP A 151 -8.18 3.70 -17.58
CA TRP A 151 -8.95 3.66 -16.35
C TRP A 151 -8.97 5.06 -15.72
N ASN A 152 -10.15 5.57 -15.39
CA ASN A 152 -10.24 6.81 -14.65
C ASN A 152 -9.83 6.60 -13.17
N LYS A 153 -9.67 7.70 -12.42
CA LYS A 153 -9.22 7.64 -11.03
C LYS A 153 -10.24 6.96 -10.12
N GLU A 154 -11.49 7.19 -10.39
CA GLU A 154 -12.62 6.65 -9.64
C GLU A 154 -12.71 5.13 -9.81
N GLU A 155 -12.60 4.62 -11.03
CA GLU A 155 -12.59 3.19 -11.34
C GLU A 155 -11.38 2.50 -10.69
N LEU A 156 -10.18 3.09 -10.78
CA LEU A 156 -8.98 2.56 -10.13
C LEU A 156 -9.10 2.56 -8.61
N PHE A 157 -9.69 3.61 -8.07
CA PHE A 157 -9.92 3.73 -6.64
C PHE A 157 -10.88 2.64 -6.16
N GLU A 158 -12.02 2.48 -6.80
CA GLU A 158 -13.01 1.44 -6.48
C GLU A 158 -12.42 0.04 -6.59
N SER A 159 -11.66 -0.24 -7.65
CA SER A 159 -11.06 -1.56 -7.91
C SER A 159 -9.99 -1.94 -6.89
N VAL A 160 -9.18 -0.98 -6.41
CA VAL A 160 -8.04 -1.24 -5.52
C VAL A 160 -8.35 -0.99 -4.05
N TRP A 161 -9.21 -0.03 -3.73
CA TRP A 161 -9.60 0.32 -2.36
C TRP A 161 -10.97 -0.26 -1.97
N GLY A 162 -11.91 -0.41 -2.90
CA GLY A 162 -13.23 -1.02 -2.67
C GLY A 162 -14.02 -0.30 -1.58
N PHE A 163 -14.71 -1.08 -0.74
CA PHE A 163 -15.48 -0.56 0.38
C PHE A 163 -14.63 0.07 1.51
N ASP A 164 -13.31 -0.06 1.47
CA ASP A 164 -12.38 0.59 2.42
C ASP A 164 -12.33 2.12 2.22
N ALA A 165 -13.10 2.63 1.27
CA ALA A 165 -13.07 4.00 0.77
C ALA A 165 -13.82 5.03 1.63
N LEU A 166 -14.38 4.65 2.78
CA LEU A 166 -15.30 5.53 3.54
C LEU A 166 -14.70 6.88 3.94
N ASP A 167 -13.35 7.03 4.00
CA ASP A 167 -12.66 8.29 4.30
C ASP A 167 -11.37 8.50 3.47
N THR A 168 -11.19 7.74 2.40
CA THR A 168 -10.01 7.86 1.56
C THR A 168 -10.40 8.54 0.24
N GLU A 169 -9.69 9.59 -0.14
CA GLU A 169 -9.99 10.34 -1.35
C GLU A 169 -9.45 9.67 -2.62
N VAL A 170 -10.17 9.85 -3.72
CA VAL A 170 -9.74 9.43 -5.08
C VAL A 170 -8.38 10.01 -5.48
N SER A 171 -8.01 11.17 -4.92
CA SER A 171 -6.68 11.79 -5.07
C SER A 171 -5.52 10.87 -4.66
N THR A 172 -5.77 9.89 -3.80
CA THR A 172 -4.80 8.87 -3.37
C THR A 172 -4.24 8.05 -4.53
N VAL A 173 -5.03 7.79 -5.56
CA VAL A 173 -4.58 7.08 -6.78
C VAL A 173 -3.39 7.77 -7.42
N VAL A 174 -3.43 9.10 -7.51
CA VAL A 174 -2.34 9.91 -8.11
C VAL A 174 -1.03 9.71 -7.37
N VAL A 175 -1.09 9.68 -6.04
CA VAL A 175 0.09 9.50 -5.19
C VAL A 175 0.70 8.11 -5.39
N HIS A 176 -0.15 7.07 -5.44
CA HIS A 176 0.32 5.70 -5.65
C HIS A 176 0.90 5.48 -7.05
N ILE A 177 0.27 6.01 -8.10
CA ILE A 177 0.84 6.00 -9.46
C ILE A 177 2.22 6.66 -9.49
N LYS A 178 2.35 7.82 -8.87
CA LYS A 178 3.66 8.52 -8.78
C LYS A 178 4.71 7.64 -8.10
N ARG A 179 4.36 6.99 -6.97
CA ARG A 179 5.26 6.11 -6.22
C ARG A 179 5.66 4.87 -7.01
N ILE A 180 4.72 4.25 -7.70
CA ILE A 180 5.01 3.11 -8.58
C ILE A 180 6.04 3.53 -9.64
N ARG A 181 5.81 4.64 -10.35
CA ARG A 181 6.74 5.16 -11.36
C ARG A 181 8.13 5.45 -10.79
N GLU A 182 8.22 6.07 -9.61
CA GLU A 182 9.49 6.33 -8.92
C GLU A 182 10.25 5.03 -8.61
N LYS A 183 9.55 3.98 -8.18
CA LYS A 183 10.15 2.67 -7.89
C LYS A 183 10.62 1.96 -9.15
N LEU A 184 9.81 1.96 -10.20
CA LEU A 184 10.18 1.40 -11.51
C LEU A 184 11.41 2.12 -12.09
N LYS A 185 11.46 3.44 -12.02
CA LYS A 185 12.62 4.23 -12.46
C LYS A 185 13.88 3.92 -11.65
N LYS A 186 13.77 3.76 -10.32
CA LYS A 186 14.90 3.36 -9.46
C LYS A 186 15.42 1.97 -9.77
N ALA A 187 14.57 1.11 -10.30
CA ALA A 187 14.95 -0.23 -10.77
C ALA A 187 15.51 -0.24 -12.21
N ASN A 188 15.93 0.93 -12.72
CA ASN A 188 16.51 1.15 -14.04
C ASN A 188 15.56 0.88 -15.23
N LEU A 189 14.25 0.92 -15.02
CA LEU A 189 13.32 0.93 -16.13
C LEU A 189 13.37 2.33 -16.78
N SER A 190 13.79 2.41 -18.03
CA SER A 190 14.01 3.68 -18.74
C SER A 190 12.73 4.48 -18.89
N ASP A 191 11.67 3.81 -19.27
CA ASP A 191 10.36 4.41 -19.51
C ASP A 191 9.29 3.78 -18.60
N SER A 192 8.45 4.62 -18.03
CA SER A 192 7.33 4.11 -17.23
C SER A 192 6.26 3.52 -18.15
N PRO A 193 5.86 2.26 -17.97
CA PRO A 193 4.79 1.66 -18.76
C PRO A 193 3.41 2.24 -18.38
N ILE A 194 3.30 2.95 -17.26
CA ILE A 194 2.06 3.60 -16.87
C ILE A 194 2.03 5.00 -17.50
N GLU A 195 1.13 5.22 -18.42
CA GLU A 195 0.91 6.49 -19.09
C GLU A 195 -0.20 7.29 -18.38
N THR A 196 -0.10 8.62 -18.38
CA THR A 196 -1.18 9.53 -17.97
C THR A 196 -1.90 10.06 -19.20
N LEU A 197 -3.18 9.81 -19.31
CA LEU A 197 -4.05 10.44 -20.30
C LEU A 197 -4.80 11.58 -19.61
N TRP A 198 -4.36 12.81 -19.89
CA TRP A 198 -4.90 13.99 -19.24
C TRP A 198 -6.42 14.11 -19.43
N GLY A 199 -7.13 14.28 -18.33
CA GLY A 199 -8.59 14.31 -18.29
C GLY A 199 -9.29 12.94 -18.33
N SER A 200 -8.57 11.83 -18.67
CA SER A 200 -9.16 10.49 -18.83
C SER A 200 -8.68 9.49 -17.78
N GLY A 201 -7.41 9.60 -17.30
CA GLY A 201 -6.89 8.68 -16.30
C GLY A 201 -5.53 8.08 -16.62
N TYR A 202 -5.39 6.77 -16.40
CA TYR A 202 -4.13 6.04 -16.52
C TYR A 202 -4.29 4.80 -17.37
N ARG A 203 -3.21 4.43 -18.07
CA ARG A 203 -3.12 3.24 -18.90
C ARG A 203 -1.77 2.57 -18.69
N PHE A 204 -1.75 1.24 -18.64
CA PHE A 204 -0.52 0.45 -18.70
C PHE A 204 -0.26 0.06 -20.16
N ASN A 205 0.83 0.49 -20.71
CA ASN A 205 1.23 0.16 -22.08
C ASN A 205 1.98 -1.18 -22.09
N ARG A 206 1.62 -2.04 -23.04
CA ARG A 206 2.25 -3.35 -23.25
C ARG A 206 3.41 -3.23 -24.24
#